data_a1f6dcce2e4d3296cbdad25a5c24319a
#
_entry.id   a1f6dcce2e4d3296cbdad25a5c24319a
#
_cell.length_a   1.000
_cell.length_b   1.000
_cell.length_c   1.000
_cell.angle_alpha   90.00
_cell.angle_beta   90.00
_cell.angle_gamma   90.00
#
_symmetry.space_group_name_H-M   'P 1'
#
loop_
_entity.id
_entity.type
_entity.pdbx_description
1 polymer ?
#
loop_
_entity_poly.entity_id
_entity_poly.type
_entity_poly.pdbx_seq_one_letter_code
_entity_poly.pdbx_strand_id
1 'polypeptide(L)'
;MDDALAFYSETFERFELRSTNKPDPNGATFTADFAIYGHEFIGMNWPGGPAFNDSISLSLNVDGQEEVDRLWEAITARGKAGRCGWCVDEFGVSWQVSPIQMREHLENPDREKAEYANQALMKMSKIVIDELYA
;
A
#
# COMPACT_ATOMS: atom_id res chain seq x y z
N MET A 1 14.32 -7.30 7.78
CA MET A 1 14.39 -5.84 7.52
C MET A 1 14.97 -5.53 6.15
N ASP A 2 16.15 -6.05 5.82
CA ASP A 2 16.84 -5.71 4.57
C ASP A 2 16.01 -5.99 3.31
N ASP A 3 15.31 -7.12 3.25
CA ASP A 3 14.42 -7.45 2.13
C ASP A 3 13.24 -6.48 2.02
N ALA A 4 12.69 -6.05 3.17
CA ALA A 4 11.60 -5.08 3.19
C ALA A 4 12.05 -3.71 2.70
N LEU A 5 13.22 -3.24 3.13
CA LEU A 5 13.78 -1.98 2.67
C LEU A 5 14.07 -2.00 1.16
N ALA A 6 14.63 -3.10 0.66
CA ALA A 6 14.86 -3.30 -0.78
C ALA A 6 13.53 -3.26 -1.55
N PHE A 7 12.53 -4.00 -1.12
CA PHE A 7 11.21 -4.02 -1.74
C PHE A 7 10.56 -2.63 -1.77
N TYR A 8 10.56 -1.91 -0.64
CA TYR A 8 9.95 -0.58 -0.58
C TYR A 8 10.71 0.45 -1.41
N SER A 9 12.04 0.36 -1.48
CA SER A 9 12.84 1.26 -2.32
C SER A 9 12.59 1.05 -3.82
N GLU A 10 12.32 -0.17 -4.24
CA GLU A 10 12.00 -0.50 -5.63
C GLU A 10 10.55 -0.19 -6.00
N THR A 11 9.64 -0.29 -5.03
CA THR A 11 8.20 -0.14 -5.24
C THR A 11 7.74 1.31 -5.20
N PHE A 12 8.26 2.09 -4.27
CA PHE A 12 7.83 3.46 -4.04
C PHE A 12 8.83 4.47 -4.60
N GLU A 13 8.39 5.34 -5.52
CA GLU A 13 9.25 6.36 -6.15
C GLU A 13 9.92 7.29 -5.14
N ARG A 14 9.22 7.62 -4.06
CA ARG A 14 9.72 8.51 -3.01
C ARG A 14 10.01 7.72 -1.73
N PHE A 15 10.98 6.85 -1.83
CA PHE A 15 11.52 6.14 -0.68
C PHE A 15 12.86 6.77 -0.27
N GLU A 16 13.03 7.03 1.03
CA GLU A 16 14.27 7.56 1.60
C GLU A 16 14.71 6.70 2.78
N LEU A 17 15.83 6.02 2.65
CA LEU A 17 16.48 5.37 3.79
C LEU A 17 17.32 6.42 4.54
N ARG A 18 17.04 6.65 5.81
CA ARG A 18 17.74 7.65 6.63
C ARG A 18 18.84 7.06 7.49
N SER A 19 18.57 5.98 8.17
CA SER A 19 19.56 5.30 9.00
C SER A 19 19.23 3.83 9.18
N THR A 20 20.25 3.05 9.50
CA THR A 20 20.11 1.65 9.89
C THR A 20 20.94 1.38 11.14
N ASN A 21 20.44 0.50 11.99
CA ASN A 21 21.19 -0.01 13.13
C ASN A 21 21.44 -1.51 12.96
N LYS A 22 22.71 -1.89 12.99
CA LYS A 22 23.19 -3.28 12.95
C LYS A 22 24.01 -3.54 14.19
N PRO A 23 23.47 -4.23 15.21
CA PRO A 23 24.25 -4.59 16.40
C PRO A 23 25.48 -5.42 16.08
N ASP A 24 25.37 -6.29 15.06
CA ASP A 24 26.51 -6.96 14.41
C ASP A 24 26.73 -6.29 13.05
N PRO A 25 27.90 -5.64 12.80
CA PRO A 25 28.19 -5.00 11.52
C PRO A 25 28.10 -5.92 10.30
N ASN A 26 28.29 -7.23 10.49
CA ASN A 26 28.20 -8.25 9.45
C ASN A 26 26.82 -8.94 9.42
N GLY A 27 25.93 -8.58 10.33
CA GLY A 27 24.60 -9.16 10.47
C GLY A 27 23.51 -8.39 9.75
N ALA A 28 22.28 -8.83 9.97
CA ALA A 28 21.08 -8.19 9.45
C ALA A 28 20.80 -6.85 10.15
N THR A 29 20.12 -5.95 9.45
CA THR A 29 19.60 -4.71 10.03
C THR A 29 18.56 -5.03 11.11
N PHE A 30 18.76 -4.46 12.29
CA PHE A 30 17.81 -4.61 13.41
C PHE A 30 16.72 -3.54 13.36
N THR A 31 17.11 -2.26 13.26
CA THR A 31 16.18 -1.15 13.08
C THR A 31 16.57 -0.30 11.89
N ALA A 32 15.59 0.36 11.28
CA ALA A 32 15.81 1.29 10.20
C ALA A 32 14.85 2.47 10.32
N ASP A 33 15.37 3.68 10.10
CA ASP A 33 14.57 4.89 9.92
C ASP A 33 14.47 5.17 8.43
N PHE A 34 13.25 5.27 7.92
CA PHE A 34 12.99 5.51 6.51
C PHE A 34 11.73 6.33 6.31
N ALA A 35 11.55 6.88 5.13
CA ALA A 35 10.35 7.59 4.75
C ALA A 35 9.80 7.05 3.43
N ILE A 36 8.48 7.00 3.31
CA ILE A 36 7.74 6.69 2.10
C ILE A 36 6.80 7.85 1.82
N TYR A 37 6.97 8.51 0.68
CA TYR A 37 6.21 9.71 0.31
C TYR A 37 6.20 10.79 1.44
N GLY A 38 7.32 10.97 2.12
CA GLY A 38 7.49 11.95 3.19
C GLY A 38 6.96 11.52 4.56
N HIS A 39 6.29 10.39 4.68
CA HIS A 39 5.87 9.83 5.95
C HIS A 39 7.01 9.01 6.58
N GLU A 40 7.33 9.32 7.80
CA GLU A 40 8.45 8.69 8.53
C GLU A 40 8.01 7.40 9.22
N PHE A 41 8.86 6.38 9.12
CA PHE A 41 8.68 5.08 9.73
C PHE A 41 9.94 4.63 10.45
N ILE A 42 9.75 3.87 11.51
CA ILE A 42 10.80 3.09 12.13
C ILE A 42 10.42 1.61 11.96
N GLY A 43 11.25 0.89 11.24
CA GLY A 43 11.13 -0.55 11.13
C GLY A 43 11.97 -1.26 12.18
N MET A 44 11.45 -2.34 12.75
CA MET A 44 12.18 -3.16 13.70
C MET A 44 12.03 -4.64 13.34
N ASN A 45 13.14 -5.34 13.31
CA ASN A 45 13.18 -6.77 13.06
C ASN A 45 13.16 -7.52 14.40
N TRP A 46 11.97 -7.83 14.91
CA TRP A 46 11.79 -8.45 16.21
C TRP A 46 11.33 -9.91 16.06
N PRO A 47 12.26 -10.89 16.22
CA PRO A 47 11.93 -12.31 16.11
C PRO A 47 10.90 -12.73 17.17
N GLY A 48 9.85 -13.43 16.73
CA GLY A 48 8.80 -13.93 17.65
C GLY A 48 7.84 -12.86 18.16
N GLY A 49 7.88 -11.66 17.59
CA GLY A 49 6.92 -10.60 17.89
C GLY A 49 5.53 -10.89 17.29
N PRO A 50 4.54 -10.02 17.59
CA PRO A 50 3.20 -10.15 17.01
C PRO A 50 3.23 -10.00 15.50
N ALA A 51 2.36 -10.76 14.83
CA ALA A 51 2.17 -10.63 13.39
C ALA A 51 1.35 -9.37 13.07
N PHE A 52 1.61 -8.76 11.90
CA PHE A 52 0.73 -7.73 11.36
C PHE A 52 -0.65 -8.31 11.05
N ASN A 53 -1.65 -7.47 11.08
CA ASN A 53 -3.01 -7.79 10.68
C ASN A 53 -3.65 -6.59 9.96
N ASP A 54 -4.88 -6.75 9.51
CA ASP A 54 -5.61 -5.74 8.75
C ASP A 54 -6.46 -4.78 9.61
N SER A 55 -6.22 -4.74 10.93
CA SER A 55 -6.82 -3.72 11.81
C SER A 55 -6.33 -2.32 11.50
N ILE A 56 -5.16 -2.21 10.86
CA ILE A 56 -4.59 -0.97 10.36
C ILE A 56 -4.07 -1.21 8.94
N SER A 57 -4.16 -0.21 8.11
CA SER A 57 -3.58 -0.20 6.77
C SER A 57 -2.95 1.15 6.46
N LEU A 58 -2.01 1.14 5.53
CA LEU A 58 -1.39 2.35 5.00
C LEU A 58 -2.03 2.66 3.63
N SER A 59 -2.55 3.87 3.48
CA SER A 59 -3.24 4.26 2.26
C SER A 59 -2.29 4.95 1.29
N LEU A 60 -2.25 4.44 0.07
CA LEU A 60 -1.54 5.00 -1.07
C LEU A 60 -2.55 5.70 -1.97
N ASN A 61 -2.58 7.03 -1.92
CA ASN A 61 -3.44 7.84 -2.78
C ASN A 61 -2.65 8.22 -4.03
N VAL A 62 -2.96 7.60 -5.13
CA VAL A 62 -2.16 7.69 -6.37
C VAL A 62 -2.96 8.28 -7.52
N ASP A 63 -2.28 8.86 -8.48
CA ASP A 63 -2.91 9.53 -9.62
C ASP A 63 -2.95 8.57 -10.83
N GLY A 64 -4.17 8.20 -11.19
CA GLY A 64 -4.44 7.46 -12.42
C GLY A 64 -4.33 5.93 -12.31
N GLN A 65 -4.87 5.26 -13.34
CA GLN A 65 -4.95 3.80 -13.40
C GLN A 65 -3.59 3.14 -13.54
N GLU A 66 -2.70 3.74 -14.30
CA GLU A 66 -1.36 3.17 -14.56
C GLU A 66 -0.58 2.98 -13.26
N GLU A 67 -0.61 3.96 -12.36
CA GLU A 67 0.06 3.88 -11.07
C GLU A 67 -0.65 2.90 -10.12
N VAL A 68 -1.98 2.84 -10.14
CA VAL A 68 -2.74 1.80 -9.41
C VAL A 68 -2.29 0.41 -9.86
N ASP A 69 -2.23 0.18 -11.17
CA ASP A 69 -1.85 -1.12 -11.73
C ASP A 69 -0.41 -1.50 -11.34
N ARG A 70 0.51 -0.55 -11.44
CA ARG A 70 1.92 -0.76 -11.10
C ARG A 70 2.11 -1.15 -9.63
N LEU A 71 1.53 -0.37 -8.72
CA LEU A 71 1.64 -0.64 -7.27
C LEU A 71 0.92 -1.91 -6.87
N TRP A 72 -0.26 -2.14 -7.41
CA TRP A 72 -1.03 -3.35 -7.15
C TRP A 72 -0.25 -4.60 -7.54
N GLU A 73 0.30 -4.62 -8.74
CA GLU A 73 1.10 -5.73 -9.24
C GLU A 73 2.35 -5.94 -8.37
N ALA A 74 3.09 -4.88 -8.06
CA ALA A 74 4.30 -4.95 -7.25
C ALA A 74 4.02 -5.53 -5.85
N ILE A 75 2.95 -5.09 -5.19
CA ILE A 75 2.62 -5.51 -3.82
C ILE A 75 2.04 -6.93 -3.80
N THR A 76 1.14 -7.25 -4.73
CA THR A 76 0.44 -8.54 -4.74
C THR A 76 1.24 -9.68 -5.33
N ALA A 77 2.28 -9.40 -6.12
CA ALA A 77 3.10 -10.44 -6.77
C ALA A 77 3.68 -11.47 -5.79
N ARG A 78 4.08 -11.01 -4.60
CA ARG A 78 4.57 -11.86 -3.51
C ARG A 78 3.73 -11.78 -2.24
N GLY A 79 2.71 -10.96 -2.28
CA GLY A 79 1.78 -10.73 -1.19
C GLY A 79 0.43 -11.35 -1.47
N LYS A 80 -0.63 -10.62 -1.12
CA LYS A 80 -1.99 -11.10 -1.24
C LYS A 80 -2.94 -9.98 -1.66
N ALA A 81 -3.73 -10.24 -2.69
CA ALA A 81 -4.82 -9.36 -3.08
C ALA A 81 -5.99 -9.45 -2.09
N GLY A 82 -6.54 -8.32 -1.75
CA GLY A 82 -7.76 -8.21 -0.96
C GLY A 82 -8.91 -7.64 -1.79
N ARG A 83 -9.82 -6.93 -1.13
CA ARG A 83 -11.01 -6.31 -1.76
C ARG A 83 -10.95 -4.80 -1.66
N CYS A 84 -11.64 -4.10 -2.56
CA CYS A 84 -11.80 -2.64 -2.50
C CYS A 84 -10.46 -1.88 -2.45
N GLY A 85 -9.45 -2.35 -3.17
CA GLY A 85 -8.12 -1.75 -3.18
C GLY A 85 -7.21 -2.17 -2.04
N TRP A 86 -7.67 -3.00 -1.12
CA TRP A 86 -6.83 -3.56 -0.05
C TRP A 86 -5.95 -4.69 -0.55
N CYS A 87 -4.71 -4.70 -0.11
CA CYS A 87 -3.77 -5.78 -0.36
C CYS A 87 -2.77 -5.89 0.79
N VAL A 88 -2.07 -7.00 0.86
CA VAL A 88 -1.06 -7.26 1.88
C VAL A 88 0.25 -7.58 1.18
N ASP A 89 1.34 -6.96 1.60
CA ASP A 89 2.65 -7.28 1.04
C ASP A 89 3.23 -8.60 1.62
N GLU A 90 4.37 -9.03 1.08
CA GLU A 90 5.01 -10.27 1.54
C GLU A 90 5.46 -10.25 3.00
N PHE A 91 5.55 -9.06 3.61
CA PHE A 91 5.95 -8.87 5.01
C PHE A 91 4.74 -8.79 5.97
N GLY A 92 3.53 -8.85 5.44
CA GLY A 92 2.29 -8.82 6.21
C GLY A 92 1.69 -7.43 6.43
N VAL A 93 2.28 -6.39 5.85
CA VAL A 93 1.75 -5.02 5.96
C VAL A 93 0.57 -4.84 5.01
N SER A 94 -0.54 -4.33 5.55
CA SER A 94 -1.76 -4.05 4.80
C SER A 94 -1.67 -2.66 4.16
N TRP A 95 -1.98 -2.61 2.87
CA TRP A 95 -2.00 -1.41 2.05
C TRP A 95 -3.38 -1.21 1.41
N GLN A 96 -3.73 0.04 1.17
CA GLN A 96 -4.84 0.40 0.29
C GLN A 96 -4.27 1.15 -0.91
N VAL A 97 -4.43 0.61 -2.11
CA VAL A 97 -4.04 1.28 -3.35
C VAL A 97 -5.27 1.96 -3.93
N SER A 98 -5.38 3.27 -3.71
CA SER A 98 -6.56 4.05 -4.02
C SER A 98 -6.22 5.19 -4.97
N PRO A 99 -6.85 5.25 -6.15
CA PRO A 99 -6.67 6.38 -7.03
C PRO A 99 -7.37 7.62 -6.47
N ILE A 100 -6.76 8.79 -6.63
CA ILE A 100 -7.38 10.07 -6.21
C ILE A 100 -8.70 10.32 -6.92
N GLN A 101 -8.87 9.83 -8.15
CA GLN A 101 -10.10 9.90 -8.93
C GLN A 101 -11.28 9.16 -8.30
N MET A 102 -11.00 8.16 -7.46
CA MET A 102 -12.06 7.37 -6.81
C MET A 102 -12.98 8.25 -5.95
N ARG A 103 -12.42 9.21 -5.23
CA ARG A 103 -13.17 10.09 -4.34
C ARG A 103 -14.22 10.90 -5.11
N GLU A 104 -13.88 11.41 -6.30
CA GLU A 104 -14.78 12.19 -7.13
C GLU A 104 -16.05 11.40 -7.52
N HIS A 105 -15.88 10.09 -7.76
CA HIS A 105 -17.00 9.22 -8.09
C HIS A 105 -17.83 8.85 -6.86
N LEU A 106 -17.18 8.54 -5.73
CA LEU A 106 -17.87 8.16 -4.50
C LEU A 106 -18.63 9.33 -3.85
N GLU A 107 -18.08 10.54 -3.96
CA GLU A 107 -18.66 11.78 -3.42
C GLU A 107 -19.40 12.60 -4.47
N ASN A 108 -19.82 11.98 -5.57
CA ASN A 108 -20.54 12.66 -6.64
C ASN A 108 -21.82 13.30 -6.10
N PRO A 109 -22.11 14.59 -6.41
CA PRO A 109 -23.35 15.26 -6.01
C PRO A 109 -24.62 14.56 -6.53
N ASP A 110 -24.52 13.90 -7.66
CA ASP A 110 -25.58 13.03 -8.18
C ASP A 110 -25.58 11.71 -7.40
N ARG A 111 -26.64 11.51 -6.59
CA ARG A 111 -26.76 10.34 -5.71
C ARG A 111 -26.77 9.02 -6.47
N GLU A 112 -27.36 8.97 -7.65
CA GLU A 112 -27.41 7.73 -8.44
C GLU A 112 -26.01 7.34 -8.93
N LYS A 113 -25.21 8.33 -9.33
CA LYS A 113 -23.81 8.10 -9.72
C LYS A 113 -22.95 7.70 -8.55
N ALA A 114 -23.09 8.35 -7.40
CA ALA A 114 -22.37 7.98 -6.19
C ALA A 114 -22.72 6.58 -5.71
N GLU A 115 -24.01 6.21 -5.73
CA GLU A 115 -24.49 4.87 -5.39
C GLU A 115 -23.90 3.82 -6.33
N TYR A 116 -23.92 4.10 -7.64
CA TYR A 116 -23.31 3.22 -8.63
C TYR A 116 -21.84 2.97 -8.34
N ALA A 117 -21.07 4.05 -8.11
CA ALA A 117 -19.64 3.95 -7.79
C ALA A 117 -19.37 3.12 -6.53
N ASN A 118 -20.15 3.34 -5.47
CA ASN A 118 -20.04 2.58 -4.23
C ASN A 118 -20.31 1.08 -4.44
N GLN A 119 -21.37 0.76 -5.17
CA GLN A 119 -21.70 -0.64 -5.47
C GLN A 119 -20.67 -1.31 -6.37
N ALA A 120 -20.10 -0.58 -7.34
CA ALA A 120 -19.03 -1.07 -8.17
C ALA A 120 -17.76 -1.35 -7.34
N LEU A 121 -17.35 -0.40 -6.50
CA LEU A 121 -16.20 -0.55 -5.63
C LEU A 121 -16.27 -1.80 -4.75
N MET A 122 -17.45 -2.09 -4.18
CA MET A 122 -17.65 -3.25 -3.30
C MET A 122 -17.45 -4.59 -4.01
N LYS A 123 -17.46 -4.61 -5.34
CA LYS A 123 -17.24 -5.82 -6.15
C LYS A 123 -15.78 -5.96 -6.63
N MET A 124 -14.99 -4.90 -6.51
CA MET A 124 -13.61 -4.87 -7.00
C MET A 124 -12.64 -5.51 -6.02
N SER A 125 -11.55 -6.04 -6.55
CA SER A 125 -10.32 -6.31 -5.84
C SER A 125 -9.35 -5.14 -6.08
N LYS A 126 -8.64 -5.10 -7.20
CA LYS A 126 -7.96 -3.89 -7.68
C LYS A 126 -9.00 -2.86 -8.12
N ILE A 127 -8.76 -1.60 -7.79
CA ILE A 127 -9.65 -0.53 -8.23
C ILE A 127 -9.42 -0.23 -9.71
N VAL A 128 -10.49 -0.27 -10.48
CA VAL A 128 -10.54 0.07 -11.90
C VAL A 128 -11.39 1.33 -12.04
N ILE A 129 -10.74 2.45 -12.35
CA ILE A 129 -11.37 3.77 -12.39
C ILE A 129 -12.53 3.78 -13.38
N ASP A 130 -12.35 3.20 -14.57
CA ASP A 130 -13.37 3.16 -15.63
C ASP A 130 -14.63 2.37 -15.26
N GLU A 131 -14.56 1.54 -14.24
CA GLU A 131 -15.72 0.79 -13.73
C GLU A 131 -16.48 1.53 -12.61
N LEU A 132 -15.99 2.68 -12.15
CA LEU A 132 -16.65 3.50 -11.12
C LEU A 132 -17.76 4.40 -11.68
N TYR A 133 -17.91 4.46 -12.98
CA TYR A 133 -18.97 5.21 -13.64
C TYR A 133 -19.57 4.41 -14.80
N ALA A 134 -20.83 4.66 -15.04
CA ALA A 134 -21.56 4.00 -16.12
C ALA A 134 -21.25 4.63 -17.50
#